data_9ba62e4110355ed4f52776d39dc0f649
#
_entry.id   9ba62e4110355ed4f52776d39dc0f649
#
_cell.length_a   1.000
_cell.length_b   1.000
_cell.length_c   1.000
_cell.angle_alpha   90.00
_cell.angle_beta   90.00
_cell.angle_gamma   90.00
#
_symmetry.space_group_name_H-M   'P 1'
#
loop_
_entity.id
_entity.type
_entity.pdbx_description
1 polymer ?
#
loop_
_entity_poly.entity_id
_entity_poly.type
_entity_poly.pdbx_seq_one_letter_code
_entity_poly.pdbx_strand_id
1 'polypeptide(L)'
;MKALVVGGAGYVGSVVTRLLLAQGHQVVVLDDCSTGHADSIPAGVDFIEADITTAGGVLAGAGFDAVLHFAAKSLVGESVGHPSLYWRTNVSGTRALLDAITEHRVPTLVFSSTAATYGEPDAVPITEDAPTRPTNTYGATKLAVDMMITGECAATELAAVSLRYFNVAGAALGAGERHAVETHLIPNALGAVTGTKDPLTVFGDDWPTPDGTPIRDYVHVLDLARAHVQALTGAAPGEHLICNLGSGDGYSVREVLTTIEQVTGTPVPHSVGPRRAGDPTRLVASNDRARQRLGWAPQLTLADMVTDAWQFASDGTTTR
;
A
#
# COMPACT_ATOMS: atom_id res chain seq x y z
N MET A 1 -10.04 20.73 2.05
CA MET A 1 -10.50 19.96 0.87
C MET A 1 -11.53 18.95 1.35
N LYS A 2 -12.46 18.56 0.46
CA LYS A 2 -13.37 17.43 0.65
C LYS A 2 -12.86 16.25 -0.18
N ALA A 3 -12.52 15.15 0.47
CA ALA A 3 -11.92 13.98 -0.15
C ALA A 3 -12.82 12.74 -0.04
N LEU A 4 -12.91 11.96 -1.11
CA LEU A 4 -13.47 10.60 -1.08
C LEU A 4 -12.31 9.61 -0.95
N VAL A 5 -12.31 8.81 0.10
CA VAL A 5 -11.36 7.72 0.32
C VAL A 5 -12.03 6.40 -0.03
N VAL A 6 -11.68 5.83 -1.17
CA VAL A 6 -12.19 4.54 -1.66
C VAL A 6 -11.26 3.43 -1.17
N GLY A 7 -11.76 2.52 -0.36
CA GLY A 7 -10.95 1.53 0.37
C GLY A 7 -10.46 2.04 1.74
N GLY A 8 -11.21 2.94 2.37
CA GLY A 8 -10.83 3.58 3.63
C GLY A 8 -10.98 2.72 4.88
N ALA A 9 -11.63 1.56 4.79
CA ALA A 9 -11.71 0.57 5.87
C ALA A 9 -10.50 -0.40 5.89
N GLY A 10 -9.67 -0.37 4.84
CA GLY A 10 -8.43 -1.15 4.75
C GLY A 10 -7.27 -0.55 5.54
N TYR A 11 -6.15 -1.28 5.63
CA TYR A 11 -4.97 -0.88 6.40
C TYR A 11 -4.46 0.53 6.05
N VAL A 12 -4.00 0.74 4.83
CA VAL A 12 -3.43 2.03 4.41
C VAL A 12 -4.51 3.13 4.37
N GLY A 13 -5.68 2.81 3.81
CA GLY A 13 -6.78 3.76 3.67
C GLY A 13 -7.26 4.31 5.01
N SER A 14 -7.31 3.50 6.08
CA SER A 14 -7.74 3.94 7.40
C SER A 14 -6.73 4.91 8.07
N VAL A 15 -5.42 4.68 7.88
CA VAL A 15 -4.38 5.60 8.37
C VAL A 15 -4.42 6.92 7.62
N VAL A 16 -4.58 6.87 6.28
CA VAL A 16 -4.71 8.08 5.45
C VAL A 16 -5.96 8.87 5.82
N THR A 17 -7.10 8.20 6.02
CA THR A 17 -8.34 8.83 6.49
C THR A 17 -8.13 9.61 7.78
N ARG A 18 -7.47 8.99 8.78
CA ARG A 18 -7.16 9.63 10.07
C ARG A 18 -6.23 10.82 9.92
N LEU A 19 -5.21 10.70 9.06
CA LEU A 19 -4.28 11.81 8.82
C LEU A 19 -4.97 12.99 8.13
N LEU A 20 -5.83 12.74 7.13
CA LEU A 20 -6.62 13.78 6.46
C LEU A 20 -7.51 14.54 7.47
N LEU A 21 -8.20 13.82 8.34
CA LEU A 21 -9.02 14.43 9.40
C LEU A 21 -8.19 15.27 10.36
N ALA A 22 -7.03 14.74 10.79
CA ALA A 22 -6.13 15.48 11.70
C ALA A 22 -5.61 16.79 11.08
N GLN A 23 -5.58 16.87 9.73
CA GLN A 23 -5.21 18.07 8.98
C GLN A 23 -6.42 18.97 8.63
N GLY A 24 -7.61 18.66 9.13
CA GLY A 24 -8.81 19.47 8.95
C GLY A 24 -9.52 19.28 7.60
N HIS A 25 -9.23 18.19 6.87
CA HIS A 25 -9.97 17.86 5.66
C HIS A 25 -11.33 17.23 6.00
N GLN A 26 -12.31 17.43 5.13
CA GLN A 26 -13.57 16.67 5.16
C GLN A 26 -13.36 15.36 4.41
N VAL A 27 -13.73 14.24 5.02
CA VAL A 27 -13.52 12.91 4.46
C VAL A 27 -14.82 12.14 4.43
N VAL A 28 -15.10 11.52 3.29
CA VAL A 28 -16.11 10.48 3.12
C VAL A 28 -15.37 9.18 2.76
N VAL A 29 -15.75 8.07 3.37
CA VAL A 29 -15.18 6.75 3.07
C VAL A 29 -16.18 5.93 2.28
N LEU A 30 -15.73 5.30 1.18
CA LEU A 30 -16.44 4.28 0.43
C LEU A 30 -15.64 2.97 0.50
N ASP A 31 -16.25 1.90 1.04
CA ASP A 31 -15.62 0.58 1.17
C ASP A 31 -16.69 -0.51 1.21
N ASP A 32 -16.45 -1.67 0.62
CA ASP A 32 -17.37 -2.81 0.66
C ASP A 32 -17.09 -3.75 1.86
N CYS A 33 -16.09 -3.44 2.66
CA CYS A 33 -15.61 -4.23 3.80
C CYS A 33 -15.26 -5.69 3.45
N SER A 34 -15.02 -6.01 2.17
CA SER A 34 -14.67 -7.38 1.75
C SER A 34 -13.32 -7.86 2.30
N THR A 35 -12.42 -6.93 2.64
CA THR A 35 -11.12 -7.19 3.28
C THR A 35 -10.79 -6.15 4.34
N GLY A 36 -11.45 -5.01 4.32
CA GLY A 36 -11.37 -3.95 5.32
C GLY A 36 -12.27 -4.22 6.53
N HIS A 37 -12.15 -3.37 7.54
CA HIS A 37 -12.90 -3.47 8.79
C HIS A 37 -13.63 -2.15 9.06
N ALA A 38 -14.97 -2.16 9.18
CA ALA A 38 -15.76 -0.96 9.42
C ALA A 38 -15.33 -0.23 10.71
N ASP A 39 -14.88 -0.96 11.75
CA ASP A 39 -14.35 -0.41 13.00
C ASP A 39 -12.98 0.29 12.85
N SER A 40 -12.32 0.16 11.70
CA SER A 40 -11.12 0.93 11.37
C SER A 40 -11.44 2.38 10.95
N ILE A 41 -12.70 2.69 10.67
CA ILE A 41 -13.13 4.03 10.26
C ILE A 41 -13.32 4.90 11.51
N PRO A 42 -12.73 6.11 11.57
CA PRO A 42 -12.90 6.99 12.72
C PRO A 42 -14.36 7.37 12.95
N ALA A 43 -14.75 7.48 14.22
CA ALA A 43 -16.09 7.96 14.58
C ALA A 43 -16.36 9.36 14.00
N GLY A 44 -17.56 9.56 13.46
CA GLY A 44 -17.98 10.86 12.86
C GLY A 44 -17.56 11.06 11.41
N VAL A 45 -16.90 10.07 10.77
CA VAL A 45 -16.67 10.06 9.33
C VAL A 45 -17.91 9.54 8.61
N ASP A 46 -18.32 10.21 7.54
CA ASP A 46 -19.36 9.70 6.65
C ASP A 46 -18.86 8.43 5.96
N PHE A 47 -19.47 7.29 6.31
CA PHE A 47 -19.12 5.98 5.77
C PHE A 47 -20.23 5.44 4.89
N ILE A 48 -19.88 5.03 3.68
CA ILE A 48 -20.75 4.40 2.71
C ILE A 48 -20.25 2.98 2.48
N GLU A 49 -20.95 1.99 3.02
CA GLU A 49 -20.63 0.58 2.79
C GLU A 49 -21.23 0.13 1.45
N ALA A 50 -20.38 0.15 0.41
CA ALA A 50 -20.80 -0.23 -0.94
C ALA A 50 -19.60 -0.56 -1.83
N ASP A 51 -19.89 -1.23 -2.96
CA ASP A 51 -18.90 -1.55 -3.99
C ASP A 51 -18.41 -0.29 -4.71
N ILE A 52 -17.14 -0.28 -5.14
CA ILE A 52 -16.49 0.82 -5.87
C ILE A 52 -17.27 1.28 -7.11
N THR A 53 -18.02 0.38 -7.76
CA THR A 53 -18.83 0.71 -8.95
C THR A 53 -19.99 1.65 -8.64
N THR A 54 -20.31 1.87 -7.37
CA THR A 54 -21.34 2.83 -6.94
C THR A 54 -20.81 4.25 -6.75
N ALA A 55 -19.52 4.49 -6.97
CA ALA A 55 -18.86 5.77 -6.73
C ALA A 55 -19.53 6.95 -7.48
N GLY A 56 -20.14 6.73 -8.65
CA GLY A 56 -20.89 7.75 -9.39
C GLY A 56 -22.00 8.38 -8.57
N GLY A 57 -22.79 7.57 -7.85
CA GLY A 57 -23.84 8.06 -6.95
C GLY A 57 -23.30 8.85 -5.75
N VAL A 58 -22.11 8.48 -5.27
CA VAL A 58 -21.44 9.16 -4.15
C VAL A 58 -20.86 10.52 -4.59
N LEU A 59 -20.30 10.59 -5.78
CA LEU A 59 -19.69 11.82 -6.31
C LEU A 59 -20.73 12.83 -6.81
N ALA A 60 -21.94 12.37 -7.17
CA ALA A 60 -23.00 13.19 -7.79
C ALA A 60 -23.37 14.41 -6.92
N GLY A 61 -23.08 15.60 -7.41
CA GLY A 61 -23.43 16.87 -6.77
C GLY A 61 -22.75 17.14 -5.42
N ALA A 62 -21.80 16.29 -5.02
CA ALA A 62 -21.22 16.35 -3.68
C ALA A 62 -20.02 17.32 -3.54
N GLY A 63 -19.44 17.81 -4.66
CA GLY A 63 -18.34 18.79 -4.65
C GLY A 63 -17.06 18.28 -4.02
N PHE A 64 -16.62 17.08 -4.38
CA PHE A 64 -15.32 16.55 -3.95
C PHE A 64 -14.16 17.21 -4.68
N ASP A 65 -13.11 17.57 -3.92
CA ASP A 65 -11.86 18.10 -4.45
C ASP A 65 -10.89 17.01 -4.88
N ALA A 66 -10.98 15.82 -4.27
CA ALA A 66 -10.08 14.71 -4.56
C ALA A 66 -10.71 13.34 -4.29
N VAL A 67 -10.21 12.33 -5.00
CA VAL A 67 -10.41 10.91 -4.70
C VAL A 67 -9.05 10.29 -4.37
N LEU A 68 -8.98 9.54 -3.24
CA LEU A 68 -7.85 8.69 -2.90
C LEU A 68 -8.31 7.24 -3.02
N HIS A 69 -7.65 6.46 -3.87
CA HIS A 69 -8.12 5.14 -4.26
C HIS A 69 -7.18 4.03 -3.74
N PHE A 70 -7.65 3.32 -2.70
CA PHE A 70 -6.97 2.18 -2.07
C PHE A 70 -7.68 0.85 -2.34
N ALA A 71 -8.97 0.87 -2.70
CA ALA A 71 -9.74 -0.36 -2.88
C ALA A 71 -9.17 -1.26 -3.97
N ALA A 72 -8.72 -2.44 -3.59
CA ALA A 72 -8.18 -3.45 -4.51
C ALA A 72 -8.05 -4.81 -3.81
N LYS A 73 -8.09 -5.89 -4.57
CA LYS A 73 -7.52 -7.17 -4.13
C LYS A 73 -6.00 -7.08 -4.26
N SER A 74 -5.25 -7.49 -3.22
CA SER A 74 -3.80 -7.21 -3.08
C SER A 74 -2.93 -8.43 -2.82
N LEU A 75 -3.50 -9.62 -2.61
CA LEU A 75 -2.74 -10.83 -2.31
C LEU A 75 -2.14 -11.44 -3.59
N VAL A 76 -0.81 -11.34 -3.74
CA VAL A 76 -0.08 -11.84 -4.93
C VAL A 76 -0.36 -13.31 -5.19
N GLY A 77 -0.29 -14.16 -4.16
CA GLY A 77 -0.55 -15.61 -4.32
C GLY A 77 -1.98 -15.91 -4.77
N GLU A 78 -2.99 -15.23 -4.21
CA GLU A 78 -4.38 -15.36 -4.63
C GLU A 78 -4.58 -14.93 -6.08
N SER A 79 -3.88 -13.88 -6.51
CA SER A 79 -4.00 -13.36 -7.88
C SER A 79 -3.61 -14.36 -8.97
N VAL A 80 -2.70 -15.29 -8.66
CA VAL A 80 -2.28 -16.36 -9.58
C VAL A 80 -3.37 -17.41 -9.71
N GLY A 81 -4.00 -17.79 -8.59
CA GLY A 81 -5.08 -18.80 -8.58
C GLY A 81 -6.43 -18.25 -9.05
N HIS A 82 -6.69 -16.98 -8.86
CA HIS A 82 -7.98 -16.34 -9.14
C HIS A 82 -7.85 -15.06 -10.00
N PRO A 83 -7.24 -15.12 -11.20
CA PRO A 83 -6.94 -13.94 -12.01
C PRO A 83 -8.18 -13.12 -12.37
N SER A 84 -9.32 -13.76 -12.68
CA SER A 84 -10.56 -13.10 -13.06
C SER A 84 -11.12 -12.20 -11.95
N LEU A 85 -10.93 -12.56 -10.67
CA LEU A 85 -11.31 -11.73 -9.53
C LEU A 85 -10.52 -10.42 -9.53
N TYR A 86 -9.20 -10.51 -9.75
CA TYR A 86 -8.31 -9.34 -9.77
C TYR A 86 -8.62 -8.40 -10.93
N TRP A 87 -8.82 -8.93 -12.15
CA TRP A 87 -9.20 -8.09 -13.29
C TRP A 87 -10.53 -7.38 -13.08
N ARG A 88 -11.52 -8.08 -12.56
CA ARG A 88 -12.85 -7.50 -12.29
C ARG A 88 -12.78 -6.42 -11.21
N THR A 89 -12.19 -6.73 -10.05
CA THR A 89 -12.17 -5.79 -8.93
C THR A 89 -11.22 -4.63 -9.20
N ASN A 90 -9.95 -4.92 -9.56
CA ASN A 90 -8.93 -3.89 -9.66
C ASN A 90 -9.07 -3.05 -10.93
N VAL A 91 -9.40 -3.66 -12.06
CA VAL A 91 -9.43 -2.95 -13.35
C VAL A 91 -10.83 -2.47 -13.69
N SER A 92 -11.84 -3.35 -13.70
CA SER A 92 -13.21 -2.93 -14.05
C SER A 92 -13.81 -2.01 -12.99
N GLY A 93 -13.55 -2.28 -11.69
CA GLY A 93 -13.96 -1.41 -10.59
C GLY A 93 -13.32 -0.02 -10.69
N THR A 94 -12.00 0.04 -10.94
CA THR A 94 -11.31 1.33 -11.13
C THR A 94 -11.78 2.05 -12.39
N ARG A 95 -12.12 1.34 -13.49
CA ARG A 95 -12.70 1.98 -14.68
C ARG A 95 -13.99 2.72 -14.33
N ALA A 96 -14.90 2.05 -13.61
CA ALA A 96 -16.13 2.69 -13.16
C ALA A 96 -15.88 3.92 -12.27
N LEU A 97 -14.86 3.86 -11.40
CA LEU A 97 -14.46 5.02 -10.58
C LEU A 97 -13.91 6.16 -11.45
N LEU A 98 -13.07 5.89 -12.45
CA LEU A 98 -12.55 6.90 -13.38
C LEU A 98 -13.65 7.55 -14.22
N ASP A 99 -14.63 6.76 -14.68
CA ASP A 99 -15.81 7.29 -15.40
C ASP A 99 -16.57 8.28 -14.49
N ALA A 100 -16.79 7.92 -13.23
CA ALA A 100 -17.45 8.79 -12.25
C ALA A 100 -16.64 10.06 -11.93
N ILE A 101 -15.31 9.95 -11.77
CA ILE A 101 -14.39 11.08 -11.56
C ILE A 101 -14.51 12.07 -12.71
N THR A 102 -14.49 11.57 -13.95
CA THR A 102 -14.61 12.39 -15.18
C THR A 102 -15.99 13.02 -15.30
N GLU A 103 -17.06 12.25 -15.11
CA GLU A 103 -18.45 12.74 -15.18
C GLU A 103 -18.71 13.88 -14.18
N HIS A 104 -18.25 13.71 -12.95
CA HIS A 104 -18.45 14.68 -11.87
C HIS A 104 -17.31 15.70 -11.72
N ARG A 105 -16.33 15.68 -12.64
CA ARG A 105 -15.21 16.63 -12.74
C ARG A 105 -14.44 16.76 -11.43
N VAL A 106 -14.14 15.64 -10.76
CA VAL A 106 -13.25 15.67 -9.60
C VAL A 106 -11.82 15.97 -10.09
N PRO A 107 -11.17 17.04 -9.61
CA PRO A 107 -9.93 17.52 -10.22
C PRO A 107 -8.71 16.67 -9.89
N THR A 108 -8.73 15.90 -8.78
CA THR A 108 -7.52 15.19 -8.30
C THR A 108 -7.79 13.72 -7.99
N LEU A 109 -6.89 12.85 -8.43
CA LEU A 109 -6.85 11.43 -8.09
C LEU A 109 -5.49 11.05 -7.50
N VAL A 110 -5.48 10.41 -6.34
CA VAL A 110 -4.29 9.73 -5.79
C VAL A 110 -4.53 8.24 -5.78
N PHE A 111 -3.70 7.49 -6.49
CA PHE A 111 -3.86 6.05 -6.66
C PHE A 111 -2.79 5.23 -5.92
N SER A 112 -3.24 4.27 -5.14
CA SER A 112 -2.44 3.22 -4.50
C SER A 112 -1.95 2.21 -5.53
N SER A 113 -0.76 2.45 -6.12
CA SER A 113 -0.09 1.54 -7.03
C SER A 113 0.93 0.66 -6.28
N THR A 114 1.81 -0.06 -6.97
CA THR A 114 2.68 -1.06 -6.34
C THR A 114 4.00 -1.24 -7.09
N ALA A 115 5.06 -1.59 -6.37
CA ALA A 115 6.33 -2.06 -6.94
C ALA A 115 6.19 -3.37 -7.74
N ALA A 116 5.14 -4.15 -7.52
CA ALA A 116 4.88 -5.39 -8.29
C ALA A 116 4.71 -5.16 -9.80
N THR A 117 4.48 -3.92 -10.24
CA THR A 117 4.46 -3.52 -11.65
C THR A 117 5.82 -3.72 -12.34
N TYR A 118 6.93 -3.66 -11.62
CA TYR A 118 8.27 -3.84 -12.18
C TYR A 118 8.67 -5.30 -12.40
N GLY A 119 8.09 -6.23 -11.65
CA GLY A 119 8.47 -7.64 -11.66
C GLY A 119 9.90 -7.85 -11.16
N GLU A 120 10.76 -8.45 -11.99
CA GLU A 120 12.19 -8.63 -11.71
C GLU A 120 12.99 -7.49 -12.36
N PRO A 121 13.48 -6.51 -11.58
CA PRO A 121 14.16 -5.35 -12.11
C PRO A 121 15.59 -5.68 -12.57
N ASP A 122 16.00 -5.06 -13.68
CA ASP A 122 17.39 -5.20 -14.23
C ASP A 122 18.41 -4.42 -13.39
N ALA A 123 17.97 -3.41 -12.61
CA ALA A 123 18.83 -2.55 -11.80
C ALA A 123 18.16 -2.16 -10.47
N VAL A 124 18.97 -1.92 -9.44
CA VAL A 124 18.57 -1.47 -8.10
C VAL A 124 19.51 -0.33 -7.67
N PRO A 125 19.00 0.81 -7.14
CA PRO A 125 17.60 1.11 -6.82
C PRO A 125 16.71 1.23 -8.06
N ILE A 126 15.43 0.83 -7.92
CA ILE A 126 14.44 0.85 -8.99
C ILE A 126 13.92 2.28 -9.15
N THR A 127 14.10 2.87 -10.33
CA THR A 127 13.51 4.16 -10.67
C THR A 127 12.16 3.98 -11.36
N GLU A 128 11.36 5.03 -11.45
CA GLU A 128 10.05 4.98 -12.12
C GLU A 128 10.17 4.81 -13.64
N ASP A 129 11.34 5.03 -14.20
CA ASP A 129 11.65 4.81 -15.62
C ASP A 129 12.08 3.36 -15.92
N ALA A 130 12.23 2.53 -14.89
CA ALA A 130 12.52 1.11 -15.05
C ALA A 130 11.40 0.41 -15.83
N PRO A 131 11.74 -0.58 -16.69
CA PRO A 131 10.74 -1.34 -17.44
C PRO A 131 9.73 -2.00 -16.50
N THR A 132 8.44 -1.87 -16.83
CA THR A 132 7.35 -2.53 -16.11
C THR A 132 7.06 -3.89 -16.76
N ARG A 133 7.37 -4.99 -16.03
CA ARG A 133 7.22 -6.38 -16.48
C ARG A 133 6.62 -7.22 -15.35
N PRO A 134 5.35 -7.00 -14.98
CA PRO A 134 4.76 -7.70 -13.84
C PRO A 134 4.79 -9.21 -14.03
N THR A 135 5.19 -9.96 -13.00
CA THR A 135 5.30 -11.43 -13.01
C THR A 135 4.06 -12.12 -12.45
N ASN A 136 3.06 -11.37 -12.02
CA ASN A 136 1.81 -11.90 -11.46
C ASN A 136 0.62 -11.02 -11.83
N THR A 137 -0.59 -11.57 -11.67
CA THR A 137 -1.83 -10.89 -12.06
C THR A 137 -2.07 -9.61 -11.24
N TYR A 138 -1.75 -9.59 -9.95
CA TYR A 138 -1.89 -8.39 -9.13
C TYR A 138 -1.08 -7.21 -9.72
N GLY A 139 0.22 -7.42 -9.96
CA GLY A 139 1.07 -6.41 -10.58
C GLY A 139 0.57 -5.98 -11.97
N ALA A 140 0.09 -6.93 -12.78
CA ALA A 140 -0.47 -6.64 -14.11
C ALA A 140 -1.74 -5.78 -14.02
N THR A 141 -2.64 -6.04 -13.06
CA THR A 141 -3.85 -5.22 -12.87
C THR A 141 -3.52 -3.81 -12.41
N LYS A 142 -2.55 -3.63 -11.51
CA LYS A 142 -2.12 -2.30 -11.05
C LYS A 142 -1.45 -1.51 -12.18
N LEU A 143 -0.63 -2.16 -13.02
CA LEU A 143 -0.05 -1.53 -14.20
C LEU A 143 -1.14 -1.11 -15.22
N ALA A 144 -2.14 -1.96 -15.46
CA ALA A 144 -3.25 -1.61 -16.33
C ALA A 144 -4.00 -0.37 -15.83
N VAL A 145 -4.18 -0.23 -14.52
CA VAL A 145 -4.77 0.98 -13.91
C VAL A 145 -3.87 2.20 -14.09
N ASP A 146 -2.54 2.10 -13.87
CA ASP A 146 -1.62 3.20 -14.17
C ASP A 146 -1.78 3.68 -15.64
N MET A 147 -1.91 2.74 -16.59
CA MET A 147 -2.12 3.08 -18.02
C MET A 147 -3.48 3.74 -18.27
N MET A 148 -4.56 3.29 -17.62
CA MET A 148 -5.89 3.93 -17.72
C MET A 148 -5.83 5.37 -17.20
N ILE A 149 -5.22 5.60 -16.04
CA ILE A 149 -5.05 6.94 -15.44
C ILE A 149 -4.26 7.84 -16.38
N THR A 150 -3.17 7.33 -16.99
CA THR A 150 -2.39 8.10 -17.99
C THR A 150 -3.28 8.55 -19.16
N GLY A 151 -4.14 7.65 -19.67
CA GLY A 151 -5.07 7.98 -20.75
C GLY A 151 -6.11 9.03 -20.34
N GLU A 152 -6.67 8.93 -19.14
CA GLU A 152 -7.63 9.91 -18.61
C GLU A 152 -7.02 11.30 -18.44
N CYS A 153 -5.82 11.38 -17.83
CA CYS A 153 -5.13 12.66 -17.69
C CYS A 153 -4.81 13.32 -19.04
N ALA A 154 -4.40 12.52 -20.03
CA ALA A 154 -4.12 13.03 -21.37
C ALA A 154 -5.39 13.53 -22.11
N ALA A 155 -6.55 13.02 -21.76
CA ALA A 155 -7.83 13.38 -22.40
C ALA A 155 -8.62 14.46 -21.63
N THR A 156 -8.28 14.72 -20.37
CA THR A 156 -9.02 15.60 -19.45
C THR A 156 -8.09 16.50 -18.66
N GLU A 157 -8.66 17.37 -17.80
CA GLU A 157 -7.92 18.17 -16.83
C GLU A 157 -7.64 17.41 -15.50
N LEU A 158 -7.84 16.09 -15.44
CA LEU A 158 -7.58 15.30 -14.25
C LEU A 158 -6.08 15.36 -13.89
N ALA A 159 -5.77 15.81 -12.68
CA ALA A 159 -4.44 15.70 -12.09
C ALA A 159 -4.35 14.39 -11.30
N ALA A 160 -3.42 13.49 -11.65
CA ALA A 160 -3.32 12.22 -10.95
C ALA A 160 -1.91 11.91 -10.47
N VAL A 161 -1.81 11.25 -9.31
CA VAL A 161 -0.56 10.73 -8.77
C VAL A 161 -0.73 9.25 -8.45
N SER A 162 0.06 8.39 -9.10
CA SER A 162 0.20 6.97 -8.72
C SER A 162 1.40 6.80 -7.81
N LEU A 163 1.17 6.25 -6.63
CA LEU A 163 2.21 5.94 -5.65
C LEU A 163 2.51 4.44 -5.70
N ARG A 164 3.68 4.07 -6.26
CA ARG A 164 4.17 2.69 -6.33
C ARG A 164 4.98 2.39 -5.08
N TYR A 165 4.33 1.88 -4.05
CA TYR A 165 5.04 1.55 -2.83
C TYR A 165 5.46 0.08 -2.76
N PHE A 166 6.48 -0.14 -1.96
CA PHE A 166 7.08 -1.43 -1.67
C PHE A 166 6.36 -2.05 -0.46
N ASN A 167 7.05 -2.71 0.45
CA ASN A 167 6.37 -3.34 1.58
C ASN A 167 5.96 -2.29 2.63
N VAL A 168 4.66 -2.21 2.90
CA VAL A 168 4.15 -1.33 3.96
C VAL A 168 4.21 -2.06 5.30
N ALA A 169 4.62 -1.36 6.35
CA ALA A 169 4.70 -1.91 7.69
C ALA A 169 4.40 -0.86 8.77
N GLY A 170 4.21 -1.32 10.01
CA GLY A 170 3.93 -0.46 11.15
C GLY A 170 2.44 -0.24 11.39
N ALA A 171 2.16 0.63 12.33
CA ALA A 171 0.83 1.09 12.66
C ALA A 171 0.90 2.58 13.02
N ALA A 172 -0.21 3.31 12.89
CA ALA A 172 -0.23 4.73 13.23
C ALA A 172 -1.65 5.22 13.51
N LEU A 173 -1.75 6.24 14.35
CA LEU A 173 -3.01 6.93 14.63
C LEU A 173 -4.14 5.99 15.11
N GLY A 174 -3.79 4.88 15.77
CA GLY A 174 -4.74 3.86 16.23
C GLY A 174 -5.26 2.93 15.12
N ALA A 175 -4.57 2.83 13.99
CA ALA A 175 -4.85 1.90 12.91
C ALA A 175 -3.60 1.11 12.51
N GLY A 176 -3.76 -0.14 12.10
CA GLY A 176 -2.69 -1.05 11.73
C GLY A 176 -3.20 -2.19 10.87
N GLU A 177 -2.29 -3.08 10.52
CA GLU A 177 -2.59 -4.22 9.65
C GLU A 177 -3.42 -5.29 10.37
N ARG A 178 -4.52 -5.74 9.73
CA ARG A 178 -5.48 -6.71 10.28
C ARG A 178 -5.99 -7.67 9.20
N HIS A 179 -5.13 -8.08 8.27
CA HIS A 179 -5.54 -8.97 7.20
C HIS A 179 -5.98 -10.33 7.74
N ALA A 180 -7.13 -10.82 7.28
CA ALA A 180 -7.63 -12.15 7.64
C ALA A 180 -6.69 -13.27 7.16
N VAL A 181 -6.11 -13.09 5.96
CA VAL A 181 -5.04 -13.94 5.41
C VAL A 181 -3.78 -13.11 5.35
N GLU A 182 -2.92 -13.29 6.37
CA GLU A 182 -1.69 -12.52 6.49
C GLU A 182 -0.53 -13.20 5.77
N THR A 183 0.11 -12.47 4.86
CA THR A 183 1.25 -12.96 4.06
C THR A 183 2.53 -12.13 4.24
N HIS A 184 2.45 -11.00 4.96
CA HIS A 184 3.59 -10.10 5.14
C HIS A 184 4.52 -10.58 6.25
N LEU A 185 5.82 -10.29 6.10
CA LEU A 185 6.87 -10.81 6.98
C LEU A 185 6.71 -10.34 8.43
N ILE A 186 6.58 -9.03 8.65
CA ILE A 186 6.57 -8.45 10.01
C ILE A 186 5.38 -8.96 10.83
N PRO A 187 4.12 -8.90 10.38
CA PRO A 187 2.99 -9.42 11.15
C PRO A 187 3.08 -10.93 11.39
N ASN A 188 3.57 -11.72 10.42
CA ASN A 188 3.77 -13.15 10.60
C ASN A 188 4.86 -13.47 11.64
N ALA A 189 5.96 -12.70 11.63
CA ALA A 189 7.03 -12.84 12.60
C ALA A 189 6.59 -12.47 14.02
N LEU A 190 5.84 -11.39 14.18
CA LEU A 190 5.24 -11.01 15.46
C LEU A 190 4.23 -12.06 15.95
N GLY A 191 3.44 -12.64 15.06
CA GLY A 191 2.56 -13.75 15.36
C GLY A 191 3.30 -15.02 15.81
N ALA A 192 4.47 -15.31 15.22
CA ALA A 192 5.32 -16.43 15.65
C ALA A 192 5.93 -16.17 17.03
N VAL A 193 6.34 -14.93 17.33
CA VAL A 193 6.84 -14.53 18.67
C VAL A 193 5.77 -14.72 19.75
N THR A 194 4.51 -14.35 19.46
CA THR A 194 3.39 -14.50 20.40
C THR A 194 2.82 -15.92 20.46
N GLY A 195 3.23 -16.82 19.57
CA GLY A 195 2.69 -18.17 19.44
C GLY A 195 1.27 -18.22 18.84
N THR A 196 0.79 -17.12 18.27
CA THR A 196 -0.50 -17.06 17.56
C THR A 196 -0.39 -17.57 16.12
N LYS A 197 0.83 -17.71 15.62
CA LYS A 197 1.16 -18.30 14.30
C LYS A 197 2.30 -19.31 14.42
N ASP A 198 2.37 -20.19 13.43
CA ASP A 198 3.47 -21.16 13.30
C ASP A 198 4.82 -20.45 13.09
N PRO A 199 5.95 -21.12 13.41
CA PRO A 199 7.29 -20.63 13.10
C PRO A 199 7.43 -20.25 11.62
N LEU A 200 8.15 -19.16 11.35
CA LEU A 200 8.38 -18.70 9.98
C LEU A 200 9.23 -19.66 9.16
N THR A 201 9.02 -19.67 7.84
CA THR A 201 9.99 -20.22 6.89
C THR A 201 10.73 -19.07 6.20
N VAL A 202 12.05 -18.99 6.42
CA VAL A 202 12.95 -18.13 5.64
C VAL A 202 13.29 -18.82 4.35
N PHE A 203 12.91 -18.25 3.19
CA PHE A 203 13.05 -18.87 1.88
C PHE A 203 14.44 -18.64 1.27
N GLY A 204 15.39 -19.48 1.66
CA GLY A 204 16.80 -19.44 1.26
C GLY A 204 17.65 -18.57 2.19
N ASP A 205 18.86 -19.07 2.48
CA ASP A 205 19.92 -18.39 3.23
C ASP A 205 21.24 -18.34 2.45
N ASP A 206 21.16 -18.64 1.16
CA ASP A 206 22.26 -18.71 0.20
C ASP A 206 22.17 -17.66 -0.92
N TRP A 207 21.33 -16.62 -0.74
CA TRP A 207 21.21 -15.53 -1.69
C TRP A 207 22.52 -14.71 -1.81
N PRO A 208 22.83 -14.10 -2.97
CA PRO A 208 24.01 -13.25 -3.15
C PRO A 208 23.80 -11.87 -2.48
N THR A 209 23.61 -11.88 -1.18
CA THR A 209 23.42 -10.73 -0.29
C THR A 209 24.37 -10.85 0.90
N PRO A 210 24.63 -9.79 1.68
CA PRO A 210 25.60 -9.83 2.76
C PRO A 210 25.35 -10.92 3.82
N ASP A 211 24.11 -11.28 4.10
CA ASP A 211 23.73 -12.27 5.11
C ASP A 211 23.06 -13.52 4.57
N GLY A 212 23.00 -13.65 3.24
CA GLY A 212 22.44 -14.80 2.55
C GLY A 212 20.92 -14.77 2.42
N THR A 213 20.20 -13.73 2.92
CA THR A 213 18.75 -13.62 2.81
C THR A 213 18.32 -12.50 1.85
N PRO A 214 17.15 -12.60 1.19
CA PRO A 214 16.74 -11.61 0.21
C PRO A 214 16.45 -10.25 0.85
N ILE A 215 16.69 -9.17 0.09
CA ILE A 215 16.50 -7.79 0.53
C ILE A 215 15.21 -7.23 -0.04
N ARG A 216 14.40 -6.62 0.83
CA ARG A 216 13.16 -5.94 0.48
C ARG A 216 13.16 -4.53 1.04
N ASP A 217 12.54 -3.61 0.32
CA ASP A 217 12.31 -2.27 0.81
C ASP A 217 11.03 -2.21 1.63
N TYR A 218 11.05 -1.43 2.68
CA TYR A 218 9.92 -1.22 3.59
C TYR A 218 9.64 0.27 3.73
N VAL A 219 8.38 0.62 3.92
CA VAL A 219 7.94 1.99 4.20
C VAL A 219 6.96 1.96 5.36
N HIS A 220 7.15 2.86 6.31
CA HIS A 220 6.21 2.99 7.43
C HIS A 220 4.87 3.52 6.93
N VAL A 221 3.75 2.93 7.41
CA VAL A 221 2.40 3.31 6.97
C VAL A 221 2.10 4.80 7.19
N LEU A 222 2.67 5.44 8.23
CA LEU A 222 2.52 6.87 8.47
C LEU A 222 3.27 7.71 7.44
N ASP A 223 4.49 7.32 7.07
CA ASP A 223 5.23 7.99 6.00
C ASP A 223 4.52 7.83 4.65
N LEU A 224 3.97 6.65 4.40
CA LEU A 224 3.14 6.41 3.24
C LEU A 224 1.88 7.28 3.24
N ALA A 225 1.20 7.43 4.38
CA ALA A 225 0.05 8.31 4.51
C ALA A 225 0.41 9.79 4.24
N ARG A 226 1.57 10.23 4.72
CA ARG A 226 2.10 11.58 4.41
C ARG A 226 2.31 11.77 2.91
N ALA A 227 2.85 10.76 2.20
CA ALA A 227 3.00 10.80 0.75
C ALA A 227 1.65 10.97 0.02
N HIS A 228 0.60 10.26 0.46
CA HIS A 228 -0.74 10.40 -0.12
C HIS A 228 -1.32 11.79 0.07
N VAL A 229 -1.10 12.41 1.23
CA VAL A 229 -1.54 13.79 1.48
C VAL A 229 -0.74 14.79 0.63
N GLN A 230 0.58 14.64 0.54
CA GLN A 230 1.42 15.49 -0.33
C GLN A 230 1.07 15.33 -1.81
N ALA A 231 0.64 14.13 -2.23
CA ALA A 231 0.22 13.85 -3.59
C ALA A 231 -1.07 14.59 -4.01
N LEU A 232 -1.90 15.07 -3.08
CA LEU A 232 -3.11 15.85 -3.39
C LEU A 232 -2.83 17.12 -4.20
N THR A 233 -1.61 17.64 -4.14
CA THR A 233 -1.16 18.83 -4.89
C THR A 233 0.09 18.53 -5.73
N GLY A 234 0.41 17.26 -5.96
CA GLY A 234 1.67 16.83 -6.56
C GLY A 234 1.72 16.86 -8.09
N ALA A 235 0.56 16.89 -8.76
CA ALA A 235 0.44 16.89 -10.20
C ALA A 235 -0.30 18.13 -10.72
N ALA A 236 0.05 18.60 -11.91
CA ALA A 236 -0.69 19.66 -12.60
C ALA A 236 -1.94 19.08 -13.32
N PRO A 237 -2.93 19.93 -13.66
CA PRO A 237 -4.05 19.51 -14.52
C PRO A 237 -3.57 18.83 -15.80
N GLY A 238 -4.16 17.68 -16.13
CA GLY A 238 -3.76 16.86 -17.28
C GLY A 238 -2.49 16.01 -17.08
N GLU A 239 -1.84 16.10 -15.90
CA GLU A 239 -0.61 15.34 -15.61
C GLU A 239 -0.92 14.06 -14.83
N HIS A 240 -0.27 12.95 -15.23
CA HIS A 240 -0.16 11.74 -14.43
C HIS A 240 1.28 11.60 -13.90
N LEU A 241 1.49 11.90 -12.63
CA LEU A 241 2.77 11.72 -11.95
C LEU A 241 2.83 10.31 -11.32
N ILE A 242 3.93 9.59 -11.55
CA ILE A 242 4.20 8.29 -10.90
C ILE A 242 5.41 8.47 -9.98
N CYS A 243 5.30 8.03 -8.71
CA CYS A 243 6.39 8.06 -7.73
C CYS A 243 6.54 6.73 -7.01
N ASN A 244 7.78 6.27 -6.84
CA ASN A 244 8.13 5.15 -5.98
C ASN A 244 8.24 5.61 -4.52
N LEU A 245 7.80 4.75 -3.60
CA LEU A 245 7.87 4.98 -2.15
C LEU A 245 8.43 3.76 -1.43
N GLY A 246 9.61 3.92 -0.82
CA GLY A 246 10.28 2.94 0.02
C GLY A 246 11.18 3.64 1.03
N SER A 247 11.99 2.90 1.77
CA SER A 247 13.07 3.48 2.59
C SER A 247 14.21 3.99 1.71
N GLY A 248 14.46 3.31 0.58
CA GLY A 248 15.58 3.56 -0.31
C GLY A 248 16.85 2.76 0.04
N ASP A 249 16.92 2.16 1.22
CA ASP A 249 18.06 1.35 1.67
C ASP A 249 17.80 -0.15 1.49
N GLY A 250 16.60 -0.58 1.83
CA GLY A 250 16.19 -1.99 1.87
C GLY A 250 16.73 -2.71 3.10
N TYR A 251 16.03 -3.78 3.49
CA TYR A 251 16.39 -4.62 4.64
C TYR A 251 16.33 -6.09 4.26
N SER A 252 17.31 -6.87 4.71
CA SER A 252 17.30 -8.31 4.55
C SER A 252 16.25 -8.94 5.47
N VAL A 253 15.83 -10.17 5.16
CA VAL A 253 14.92 -10.91 6.06
C VAL A 253 15.56 -11.06 7.44
N ARG A 254 16.86 -11.36 7.53
CA ARG A 254 17.57 -11.53 8.79
C ARG A 254 17.65 -10.25 9.62
N GLU A 255 17.86 -9.08 8.97
CA GLU A 255 17.80 -7.77 9.64
C GLU A 255 16.41 -7.51 10.23
N VAL A 256 15.34 -7.86 9.52
CA VAL A 256 13.97 -7.74 10.03
C VAL A 256 13.76 -8.62 11.26
N LEU A 257 14.18 -9.90 11.21
CA LEU A 257 14.05 -10.81 12.36
C LEU A 257 14.85 -10.33 13.58
N THR A 258 16.08 -9.85 13.36
CA THR A 258 16.92 -9.27 14.42
C THR A 258 16.27 -8.04 15.05
N THR A 259 15.68 -7.16 14.23
CA THR A 259 14.98 -5.97 14.74
C THR A 259 13.75 -6.37 15.57
N ILE A 260 13.01 -7.39 15.14
CA ILE A 260 11.86 -7.90 15.90
C ILE A 260 12.33 -8.47 17.26
N GLU A 261 13.43 -9.23 17.30
CA GLU A 261 14.00 -9.73 18.55
C GLU A 261 14.42 -8.58 19.49
N GLN A 262 15.05 -7.53 18.94
CA GLN A 262 15.45 -6.36 19.74
C GLN A 262 14.25 -5.62 20.33
N VAL A 263 13.15 -5.48 19.58
CA VAL A 263 11.94 -4.77 20.03
C VAL A 263 11.13 -5.59 21.03
N THR A 264 10.97 -6.90 20.77
CA THR A 264 10.11 -7.77 21.57
C THR A 264 10.83 -8.45 22.75
N GLY A 265 12.17 -8.45 22.72
CA GLY A 265 13.01 -9.20 23.67
C GLY A 265 12.96 -10.73 23.47
N THR A 266 12.36 -11.21 22.38
CA THR A 266 12.14 -12.64 22.11
C THR A 266 12.59 -13.00 20.70
N PRO A 267 13.47 -14.03 20.53
CA PRO A 267 13.84 -14.52 19.20
C PRO A 267 12.63 -14.96 18.39
N VAL A 268 12.62 -14.63 17.09
CA VAL A 268 11.56 -15.07 16.18
C VAL A 268 11.75 -16.55 15.85
N PRO A 269 10.80 -17.45 16.20
CA PRO A 269 10.87 -18.85 15.81
C PRO A 269 10.83 -18.99 14.28
N HIS A 270 11.87 -19.59 13.70
CA HIS A 270 11.92 -19.78 12.24
C HIS A 270 12.76 -21.00 11.84
N SER A 271 12.53 -21.46 10.61
CA SER A 271 13.33 -22.46 9.91
C SER A 271 13.77 -21.93 8.55
N VAL A 272 14.80 -22.52 7.96
CA VAL A 272 15.24 -22.18 6.61
C VAL A 272 14.69 -23.23 5.65
N GLY A 273 14.02 -22.75 4.59
CA GLY A 273 13.53 -23.56 3.48
C GLY A 273 14.25 -23.22 2.16
N PRO A 274 13.93 -23.92 1.06
CA PRO A 274 14.50 -23.60 -0.24
C PRO A 274 14.04 -22.20 -0.72
N ARG A 275 14.81 -21.58 -1.61
CA ARG A 275 14.40 -20.33 -2.27
C ARG A 275 13.04 -20.50 -2.93
N ARG A 276 12.21 -19.46 -2.81
CA ARG A 276 10.94 -19.39 -3.54
C ARG A 276 11.23 -19.06 -5.01
N ALA A 277 10.69 -19.83 -5.93
CA ALA A 277 10.85 -19.57 -7.37
C ALA A 277 10.24 -18.22 -7.75
N GLY A 278 10.97 -17.43 -8.54
CA GLY A 278 10.53 -16.10 -8.99
C GLY A 278 10.71 -14.97 -7.96
N ASP A 279 11.26 -15.25 -6.77
CA ASP A 279 11.62 -14.17 -5.84
C ASP A 279 12.92 -13.47 -6.32
N PRO A 280 12.94 -12.15 -6.44
CA PRO A 280 14.15 -11.41 -6.76
C PRO A 280 15.08 -11.32 -5.53
N THR A 281 16.40 -11.27 -5.79
CA THR A 281 17.42 -11.12 -4.74
C THR A 281 17.24 -9.81 -3.97
N ARG A 282 16.94 -8.71 -4.67
CA ARG A 282 16.84 -7.38 -4.08
C ARG A 282 15.75 -6.55 -4.78
N LEU A 283 14.88 -5.95 -3.98
CA LEU A 283 13.88 -4.96 -4.43
C LEU A 283 13.98 -3.73 -3.53
N VAL A 284 14.52 -2.62 -4.07
CA VAL A 284 14.73 -1.35 -3.33
C VAL A 284 14.37 -0.19 -4.24
N ALA A 285 13.60 0.76 -3.73
CA ALA A 285 13.12 1.94 -4.44
C ALA A 285 14.23 3.00 -4.60
N SER A 286 14.21 3.75 -5.72
CA SER A 286 14.69 5.13 -5.71
C SER A 286 13.52 6.03 -5.27
N ASN A 287 13.77 6.90 -4.30
CA ASN A 287 12.81 7.89 -3.81
C ASN A 287 13.04 9.30 -4.40
N ASP A 288 13.93 9.43 -5.37
CA ASP A 288 14.38 10.74 -5.87
C ASP A 288 13.23 11.53 -6.48
N ARG A 289 12.36 10.89 -7.26
CA ARG A 289 11.18 11.54 -7.86
C ARG A 289 10.19 12.00 -6.80
N ALA A 290 9.89 11.18 -5.81
CA ALA A 290 9.01 11.55 -4.71
C ALA A 290 9.58 12.74 -3.90
N ARG A 291 10.90 12.74 -3.65
CA ARG A 291 11.57 13.85 -2.97
C ARG A 291 11.48 15.15 -3.78
N GLN A 292 11.74 15.10 -5.08
CA GLN A 292 11.76 16.29 -5.95
C GLN A 292 10.36 16.83 -6.24
N ARG A 293 9.38 15.95 -6.48
CA ARG A 293 8.06 16.34 -6.96
C ARG A 293 7.05 16.53 -5.83
N LEU A 294 7.13 15.74 -4.76
CA LEU A 294 6.21 15.78 -3.63
C LEU A 294 6.83 16.41 -2.37
N GLY A 295 8.16 16.62 -2.34
CA GLY A 295 8.85 17.00 -1.10
C GLY A 295 8.86 15.86 -0.06
N TRP A 296 8.58 14.62 -0.48
CA TRP A 296 8.47 13.49 0.41
C TRP A 296 9.80 12.75 0.59
N ALA A 297 10.05 12.36 1.83
CA ALA A 297 11.10 11.39 2.18
C ALA A 297 10.65 10.54 3.38
N PRO A 298 11.07 9.27 3.47
CA PRO A 298 10.79 8.44 4.64
C PRO A 298 11.48 9.03 5.87
N GLN A 299 10.79 9.03 7.01
CA GLN A 299 11.28 9.57 8.28
C GLN A 299 11.41 8.50 9.35
N LEU A 300 10.67 7.39 9.21
CA LEU A 300 10.58 6.33 10.20
C LEU A 300 11.41 5.13 9.77
N THR A 301 12.08 4.51 10.75
CA THR A 301 13.01 3.41 10.56
C THR A 301 12.32 2.04 10.60
N LEU A 302 13.06 0.96 10.30
CA LEU A 302 12.59 -0.41 10.51
C LEU A 302 12.22 -0.68 11.97
N ALA A 303 13.00 -0.13 12.92
CA ALA A 303 12.72 -0.27 14.35
C ALA A 303 11.39 0.40 14.73
N ASP A 304 11.08 1.58 14.16
CA ASP A 304 9.79 2.24 14.37
C ASP A 304 8.65 1.40 13.78
N MET A 305 8.81 0.87 12.56
CA MET A 305 7.81 -0.01 11.92
C MET A 305 7.48 -1.23 12.78
N VAL A 306 8.50 -1.89 13.31
CA VAL A 306 8.34 -3.08 14.17
C VAL A 306 7.73 -2.70 15.51
N THR A 307 8.18 -1.60 16.12
CA THR A 307 7.67 -1.13 17.42
C THR A 307 6.18 -0.81 17.34
N ASP A 308 5.78 -0.03 16.33
CA ASP A 308 4.40 0.39 16.18
C ASP A 308 3.47 -0.78 15.82
N ALA A 309 3.96 -1.72 14.97
CA ALA A 309 3.22 -2.95 14.67
C ALA A 309 3.06 -3.84 15.91
N TRP A 310 4.11 -3.95 16.74
CA TRP A 310 4.08 -4.71 17.98
C TRP A 310 3.10 -4.12 19.00
N GLN A 311 3.14 -2.82 19.22
CA GLN A 311 2.22 -2.12 20.11
C GLN A 311 0.76 -2.31 19.67
N PHE A 312 0.48 -2.10 18.39
CA PHE A 312 -0.87 -2.27 17.85
C PHE A 312 -1.38 -3.71 18.00
N ALA A 313 -0.55 -4.71 17.75
CA ALA A 313 -0.92 -6.11 17.94
C ALA A 313 -1.18 -6.46 19.40
N SER A 314 -0.40 -5.89 20.33
CA SER A 314 -0.52 -6.11 21.77
C SER A 314 -1.78 -5.47 22.35
N ASP A 315 -2.12 -4.25 21.94
CA ASP A 315 -3.33 -3.53 22.39
C ASP A 315 -4.62 -4.25 21.94
N GLY A 316 -4.62 -4.81 20.70
CA GLY A 316 -5.74 -5.61 20.18
C GLY A 316 -5.96 -6.93 20.91
N THR A 317 -4.94 -7.44 21.63
CA THR A 317 -5.06 -8.68 22.42
C THR A 317 -5.68 -8.43 23.81
N THR A 318 -5.63 -7.21 24.30
CA THR A 318 -6.12 -6.83 25.64
C THR A 318 -7.64 -6.56 25.68
N THR A 319 -8.27 -6.46 24.50
CA THR A 319 -9.69 -6.06 24.36
C THR A 319 -10.62 -7.23 23.95
N ARG A 320 -10.17 -8.49 24.07
CA ARG A 320 -11.01 -9.69 23.81
C ARG A 320 -11.33 -10.45 25.07
#